data_17693174c4dcbd83d92e1c94e52149ff
#
_entry.id   17693174c4dcbd83d92e1c94e52149ff
#
_cell.length_a   1.000
_cell.length_b   1.000
_cell.length_c   1.000
_cell.angle_alpha   90.00
_cell.angle_beta   90.00
_cell.angle_gamma   90.00
#
_symmetry.space_group_name_H-M   'P 1'
#
loop_
_entity.id
_entity.type
_entity.pdbx_description
1 polymer ?
#
loop_
_entity_poly.entity_id
_entity_poly.type
_entity_poly.pdbx_seq_one_letter_code
_entity_poly.pdbx_strand_id
1 'polypeptide(L)'
;MEWENIIMNQLEEALREQIDYCVKMEHFHSAVFCSTQEKKIIVEKLLDKILENIPKESHLLLSRRDNTSVLFFSNSNVLRVFTLSDLKTNRGYKCNGCIIDKEMPQELKEVLAYARIIPRTFTMNGEYDYETWDAVKERVKEVWWPDTIDELSC
;
A
#
# COMPACT_ATOMS: atom_id res chain seq x y z
N MET A 1 21.44 -12.31 8.33
CA MET A 1 21.16 -12.35 6.88
C MET A 1 19.84 -13.01 6.54
N GLU A 2 19.55 -14.17 7.13
CA GLU A 2 18.25 -14.82 6.92
C GLU A 2 17.07 -13.96 7.38
N TRP A 3 17.24 -13.28 8.51
CA TRP A 3 16.21 -12.37 9.04
C TRP A 3 15.90 -11.23 8.09
N GLU A 4 16.92 -10.61 7.52
CA GLU A 4 16.77 -9.51 6.57
C GLU A 4 16.03 -9.95 5.30
N ASN A 5 16.33 -11.16 4.82
CA ASN A 5 15.64 -11.73 3.67
C ASN A 5 14.17 -12.02 3.98
N ILE A 6 13.87 -12.50 5.19
CA ILE A 6 12.51 -12.76 5.63
C ILE A 6 11.71 -11.45 5.66
N ILE A 7 12.28 -10.40 6.23
CA ILE A 7 11.65 -9.07 6.30
C ILE A 7 11.38 -8.53 4.90
N MET A 8 12.38 -8.61 4.01
CA MET A 8 12.25 -8.14 2.64
C MET A 8 11.16 -8.90 1.90
N ASN A 9 11.12 -10.22 2.05
CA ASN A 9 10.13 -11.06 1.39
C ASN A 9 8.71 -10.78 1.91
N GLN A 10 8.56 -10.54 3.20
CA GLN A 10 7.27 -10.19 3.79
C GLN A 10 6.75 -8.86 3.26
N LEU A 11 7.64 -7.86 3.16
CA LEU A 11 7.26 -6.56 2.62
C LEU A 11 6.88 -6.67 1.14
N GLU A 12 7.69 -7.37 0.35
CA GLU A 12 7.39 -7.58 -1.07
C GLU A 12 6.07 -8.31 -1.26
N GLU A 13 5.83 -9.36 -0.48
CA GLU A 13 4.59 -10.13 -0.53
C GLU A 13 3.38 -9.25 -0.19
N ALA A 14 3.51 -8.41 0.84
CA ALA A 14 2.44 -7.49 1.22
C ALA A 14 2.15 -6.48 0.10
N LEU A 15 3.19 -5.96 -0.55
CA LEU A 15 3.03 -5.04 -1.68
C LEU A 15 2.33 -5.73 -2.85
N ARG A 16 2.73 -6.95 -3.19
CA ARG A 16 2.09 -7.72 -4.26
C ARG A 16 0.62 -7.98 -3.96
N GLU A 17 0.30 -8.26 -2.70
CA GLU A 17 -1.08 -8.46 -2.26
C GLU A 17 -1.91 -7.20 -2.47
N GLN A 18 -1.39 -6.02 -2.08
CA GLN A 18 -2.10 -4.76 -2.27
C GLN A 18 -2.30 -4.43 -3.76
N ILE A 19 -1.30 -4.69 -4.58
CA ILE A 19 -1.43 -4.53 -6.03
C ILE A 19 -2.52 -5.45 -6.57
N ASP A 20 -2.55 -6.68 -6.11
CA ASP A 20 -3.55 -7.66 -6.53
C ASP A 20 -4.98 -7.19 -6.18
N TYR A 21 -5.17 -6.63 -4.99
CA TYR A 21 -6.46 -6.03 -4.63
C TYR A 21 -6.82 -4.87 -5.55
N CYS A 22 -5.87 -4.00 -5.88
CA CYS A 22 -6.11 -2.90 -6.81
C CYS A 22 -6.47 -3.37 -8.21
N VAL A 23 -5.94 -4.51 -8.63
CA VAL A 23 -6.23 -5.09 -9.95
C VAL A 23 -7.60 -5.76 -9.98
N LYS A 24 -7.96 -6.50 -8.93
CA LYS A 24 -9.15 -7.34 -8.92
C LYS A 24 -10.41 -6.71 -8.36
N MET A 25 -10.26 -5.77 -7.45
CA MET A 25 -11.41 -5.20 -6.75
C MET A 25 -11.89 -3.91 -7.40
N GLU A 26 -13.17 -3.63 -7.28
CA GLU A 26 -13.75 -2.37 -7.72
C GLU A 26 -13.71 -1.38 -6.56
N HIS A 27 -13.51 -0.09 -6.87
CA HIS A 27 -13.50 0.99 -5.88
C HIS A 27 -12.55 0.70 -4.72
N PHE A 28 -11.28 0.47 -5.05
CA PHE A 28 -10.27 0.12 -4.06
C PHE A 28 -9.11 1.14 -4.08
N HIS A 29 -8.84 1.72 -2.92
CA HIS A 29 -7.69 2.59 -2.71
C HIS A 29 -6.78 1.93 -1.69
N SER A 30 -5.52 1.72 -2.06
CA SER A 30 -4.53 1.12 -1.19
C SER A 30 -3.52 2.16 -0.72
N ALA A 31 -2.95 1.96 0.46
CA ALA A 31 -1.95 2.86 1.00
C ALA A 31 -0.81 2.08 1.64
N VAL A 32 0.38 2.68 1.62
CA VAL A 32 1.55 2.17 2.33
C VAL A 32 2.01 3.30 3.26
N PHE A 33 2.02 3.05 4.55
CA PHE A 33 2.38 4.03 5.55
C PHE A 33 3.77 3.75 6.11
N CYS A 34 4.75 4.55 5.68
CA CYS A 34 6.16 4.43 6.06
C CYS A 34 6.49 5.40 7.19
N SER A 35 7.34 4.99 8.13
CA SER A 35 7.74 5.87 9.21
C SER A 35 8.84 6.87 8.81
N THR A 36 9.64 6.57 7.78
CA THR A 36 10.75 7.43 7.35
C THR A 36 10.81 7.54 5.84
N GLN A 37 11.54 8.54 5.36
CA GLN A 37 11.79 8.71 3.94
C GLN A 37 12.62 7.56 3.36
N GLU A 38 13.58 7.05 4.11
CA GLU A 38 14.41 5.91 3.68
C GLU A 38 13.55 4.68 3.41
N LYS A 39 12.57 4.43 4.26
CA LYS A 39 11.64 3.32 4.10
C LYS A 39 10.73 3.50 2.88
N LYS A 40 10.35 4.73 2.59
CA LYS A 40 9.58 5.03 1.37
C LYS A 40 10.40 4.71 0.13
N ILE A 41 11.69 5.05 0.11
CA ILE A 41 12.58 4.73 -0.99
C ILE A 41 12.68 3.22 -1.21
N ILE A 42 12.75 2.45 -0.13
CA ILE A 42 12.79 0.98 -0.20
C ILE A 42 11.51 0.46 -0.88
N VAL A 43 10.36 0.98 -0.47
CA VAL A 43 9.07 0.60 -1.09
C VAL A 43 9.05 0.96 -2.57
N GLU A 44 9.52 2.14 -2.94
CA GLU A 44 9.56 2.57 -4.34
C GLU A 44 10.41 1.63 -5.19
N LYS A 45 11.55 1.20 -4.67
CA LYS A 45 12.43 0.25 -5.38
C LYS A 45 11.80 -1.13 -5.49
N LEU A 46 11.12 -1.59 -4.44
CA LEU A 46 10.41 -2.85 -4.50
C LEU A 46 9.25 -2.79 -5.50
N LEU A 47 8.54 -1.67 -5.55
CA LEU A 47 7.48 -1.47 -6.54
C LEU A 47 8.03 -1.54 -7.96
N ASP A 48 9.18 -0.90 -8.22
CA ASP A 48 9.83 -0.97 -9.52
C ASP A 48 10.15 -2.42 -9.90
N LYS A 49 10.69 -3.18 -8.96
CA LYS A 49 11.01 -4.59 -9.16
C LYS A 49 9.75 -5.42 -9.47
N ILE A 50 8.68 -5.19 -8.73
CA ILE A 50 7.42 -5.90 -8.92
C ILE A 50 6.84 -5.57 -10.30
N LEU A 51 6.85 -4.29 -10.68
CA LEU A 51 6.31 -3.83 -11.95
C LEU A 51 7.08 -4.37 -13.16
N GLU A 52 8.40 -4.56 -13.03
CA GLU A 52 9.21 -5.16 -14.09
C GLU A 52 8.77 -6.59 -14.41
N ASN A 53 8.24 -7.29 -13.43
CA ASN A 53 7.82 -8.68 -13.57
C ASN A 53 6.33 -8.83 -13.95
N ILE A 54 5.60 -7.73 -14.03
CA ILE A 54 4.21 -7.75 -14.50
C ILE A 54 4.20 -7.72 -16.03
N PRO A 55 3.48 -8.63 -16.69
CA PRO A 55 3.41 -8.61 -18.15
C PRO A 55 2.90 -7.26 -18.64
N LYS A 56 3.55 -6.74 -19.70
CA LYS A 56 3.15 -5.46 -20.30
C LYS A 56 1.73 -5.49 -20.87
N GLU A 57 1.20 -6.68 -21.03
CA GLU A 57 -0.17 -6.90 -21.51
C GLU A 57 -1.22 -6.74 -20.43
N SER A 58 -0.79 -6.54 -19.17
CA SER A 58 -1.70 -6.25 -18.08
C SER A 58 -2.19 -4.81 -18.22
N HIS A 59 -3.24 -4.62 -18.98
CA HIS A 59 -3.84 -3.29 -19.23
C HIS A 59 -4.39 -2.62 -17.98
N LEU A 60 -4.23 -3.26 -16.84
CA LEU A 60 -4.77 -2.76 -15.58
C LEU A 60 -3.86 -1.73 -14.91
N LEU A 61 -2.57 -1.74 -15.24
CA LEU A 61 -1.63 -0.80 -14.67
C LEU A 61 -1.38 0.35 -15.65
N LEU A 62 -1.77 1.57 -15.28
CA LEU A 62 -1.65 2.74 -16.14
C LEU A 62 -0.27 3.39 -16.09
N SER A 63 0.13 3.84 -14.91
CA SER A 63 1.37 4.58 -14.79
C SER A 63 1.78 4.77 -13.35
N ARG A 64 3.06 5.07 -13.19
CA ARG A 64 3.62 5.54 -11.95
C ARG A 64 4.23 6.92 -12.22
N ARG A 65 3.88 7.89 -11.38
CA ARG A 65 4.44 9.24 -11.52
C ARG A 65 5.77 9.33 -10.79
N ASP A 66 6.79 9.85 -11.49
CA ASP A 66 8.16 9.91 -10.97
C ASP A 66 8.33 10.70 -9.68
N ASN A 67 7.56 11.77 -9.51
CA ASN A 67 7.69 12.66 -8.36
C ASN A 67 6.73 12.34 -7.21
N THR A 68 5.88 11.35 -7.39
CA THR A 68 4.92 10.94 -6.37
C THR A 68 4.87 9.43 -6.35
N SER A 69 4.84 8.84 -5.15
CA SER A 69 4.75 7.40 -5.02
C SER A 69 3.30 6.96 -5.17
N VAL A 70 2.80 7.05 -6.40
CA VAL A 70 1.42 6.71 -6.73
C VAL A 70 1.38 5.77 -7.93
N LEU A 71 0.70 4.64 -7.76
CA LEU A 71 0.37 3.75 -8.86
C LEU A 71 -1.09 3.96 -9.23
N PHE A 72 -1.33 4.21 -10.51
CA PHE A 72 -2.67 4.35 -11.06
C PHE A 72 -3.03 3.10 -11.86
N PHE A 73 -4.21 2.60 -11.66
CA PHE A 73 -4.72 1.41 -12.35
C PHE A 73 -5.82 1.81 -13.35
N SER A 74 -5.96 1.05 -14.42
CA SER A 74 -6.94 1.37 -15.47
C SER A 74 -8.40 1.35 -14.99
N ASN A 75 -8.66 0.67 -13.89
CA ASN A 75 -9.99 0.61 -13.26
C ASN A 75 -10.24 1.77 -12.29
N SER A 76 -9.39 2.78 -12.29
CA SER A 76 -9.43 3.95 -11.40
C SER A 76 -8.98 3.69 -9.96
N ASN A 77 -8.55 2.50 -9.64
CA ASN A 77 -7.98 2.20 -8.33
C ASN A 77 -6.57 2.81 -8.22
N VAL A 78 -6.14 3.05 -7.00
CA VAL A 78 -4.89 3.75 -6.72
C VAL A 78 -4.17 3.09 -5.54
N LEU A 79 -2.85 3.02 -5.62
CA LEU A 79 -2.00 2.69 -4.49
C LEU A 79 -1.07 3.87 -4.24
N ARG A 80 -1.05 4.40 -3.02
CA ARG A 80 -0.20 5.52 -2.63
C ARG A 80 0.72 5.17 -1.49
N VAL A 81 1.93 5.74 -1.52
CA VAL A 81 2.94 5.55 -0.47
C VAL A 81 3.10 6.87 0.28
N PHE A 82 2.95 6.83 1.59
CA PHE A 82 3.02 8.01 2.46
C PHE A 82 4.10 7.85 3.53
N THR A 83 4.79 8.95 3.82
CA THR A 83 5.60 9.06 5.04
C THR A 83 4.74 9.73 6.12
N LEU A 84 5.24 9.78 7.36
CA LEU A 84 4.56 10.52 8.43
C LEU A 84 4.37 12.00 8.06
N SER A 85 5.38 12.58 7.41
CA SER A 85 5.31 13.97 6.95
C SER A 85 4.17 14.16 5.94
N ASP A 86 4.03 13.25 5.00
CA ASP A 86 2.95 13.29 4.00
C ASP A 86 1.58 13.20 4.65
N LEU A 87 1.45 12.34 5.66
CA LEU A 87 0.17 12.13 6.35
C LEU A 87 -0.32 13.37 7.10
N LYS A 88 0.61 14.19 7.58
CA LYS A 88 0.26 15.44 8.27
C LYS A 88 -0.40 16.45 7.33
N THR A 89 -0.07 16.39 6.03
CA THR A 89 -0.61 17.31 5.03
C THR A 89 -1.80 16.75 4.26
N ASN A 90 -1.97 15.42 4.24
CA ASN A 90 -3.06 14.75 3.50
C ASN A 90 -4.13 14.20 4.44
N ARG A 91 -4.78 15.09 5.16
CA ARG A 91 -5.75 14.72 6.21
C ARG A 91 -7.01 14.03 5.69
N GLY A 92 -7.38 14.28 4.46
CA GLY A 92 -8.63 13.74 3.89
C GLY A 92 -8.51 12.41 3.19
N TYR A 93 -7.30 11.85 3.07
CA TYR A 93 -7.10 10.61 2.35
C TYR A 93 -7.68 9.42 3.11
N LYS A 94 -8.39 8.56 2.37
CA LYS A 94 -8.98 7.32 2.90
C LYS A 94 -8.54 6.14 2.06
N CYS A 95 -8.41 4.96 2.70
CA CYS A 95 -8.00 3.75 2.01
C CYS A 95 -8.85 2.55 2.45
N ASN A 96 -8.89 1.56 1.57
CA ASN A 96 -9.67 0.32 1.80
C ASN A 96 -8.77 -0.85 2.18
N GLY A 97 -7.46 -0.68 2.08
CA GLY A 97 -6.45 -1.63 2.49
C GLY A 97 -5.12 -0.91 2.60
N CYS A 98 -4.20 -1.46 3.37
CA CYS A 98 -2.92 -0.80 3.57
C CYS A 98 -1.85 -1.71 4.16
N ILE A 99 -0.62 -1.20 4.06
CA ILE A 99 0.54 -1.75 4.75
C ILE A 99 1.01 -0.68 5.73
N ILE A 100 1.21 -1.06 6.97
CA ILE A 100 1.67 -0.15 8.02
C ILE A 100 3.03 -0.60 8.51
N ASP A 101 3.96 0.35 8.62
CA ASP A 101 5.27 0.11 9.18
C ASP A 101 5.14 -0.29 10.66
N LYS A 102 5.60 -1.48 10.96
CA LYS A 102 5.48 -2.04 12.31
C LYS A 102 6.26 -1.25 13.36
N GLU A 103 7.33 -0.55 12.94
CA GLU A 103 8.12 0.31 13.83
C GLU A 103 7.45 1.63 14.14
N MET A 104 6.40 2.01 13.42
CA MET A 104 5.66 3.23 13.72
C MET A 104 5.10 3.14 15.14
N PRO A 105 5.24 4.19 15.98
CA PRO A 105 4.66 4.19 17.32
C PRO A 105 3.16 3.93 17.29
N GLN A 106 2.66 3.16 18.25
CA GLN A 106 1.26 2.75 18.28
C GLN A 106 0.30 3.94 18.22
N GLU A 107 0.61 5.01 18.93
CA GLU A 107 -0.21 6.23 18.92
C GLU A 107 -0.33 6.83 17.53
N LEU A 108 0.76 6.84 16.77
CA LEU A 108 0.75 7.37 15.42
C LEU A 108 0.05 6.41 14.45
N LYS A 109 0.16 5.11 14.66
CA LYS A 109 -0.60 4.14 13.87
C LYS A 109 -2.09 4.41 13.96
N GLU A 110 -2.59 4.63 15.18
CA GLU A 110 -4.00 4.86 15.42
C GLU A 110 -4.49 6.18 14.80
N VAL A 111 -3.74 7.25 14.97
CA VAL A 111 -4.15 8.58 14.53
C VAL A 111 -3.92 8.79 13.02
N LEU A 112 -2.82 8.27 12.49
CA LEU A 112 -2.40 8.57 11.11
C LEU A 112 -2.69 7.46 10.11
N ALA A 113 -2.72 6.21 10.53
CA ALA A 113 -2.96 5.09 9.64
C ALA A 113 -4.35 4.48 9.82
N TYR A 114 -4.63 3.92 10.98
CA TYR A 114 -5.91 3.24 11.19
C TYR A 114 -7.12 4.16 11.02
N ALA A 115 -6.99 5.43 11.36
CA ALA A 115 -8.07 6.41 11.19
C ALA A 115 -8.45 6.65 9.72
N ARG A 116 -7.58 6.27 8.79
CA ARG A 116 -7.81 6.44 7.35
C ARG A 116 -8.40 5.21 6.68
N ILE A 117 -8.48 4.11 7.40
CA ILE A 117 -8.97 2.85 6.85
C ILE A 117 -10.50 2.83 6.91
N ILE A 118 -11.12 2.64 5.76
CA ILE A 118 -12.59 2.58 5.67
C ILE A 118 -13.03 1.34 4.90
N PRO A 119 -14.21 0.81 5.21
CA PRO A 119 -14.80 -0.23 4.39
C PRO A 119 -15.10 0.29 3.00
N ARG A 120 -15.10 -0.59 2.01
CA ARG A 120 -15.52 -0.21 0.66
C ARG A 120 -17.04 -0.04 0.63
N THR A 121 -17.46 0.88 -0.23
CA THR A 121 -18.88 1.02 -0.55
C THR A 121 -19.06 0.70 -2.02
N PHE A 122 -20.07 -0.06 -2.35
CA PHE A 122 -20.43 -0.26 -3.75
C PHE A 122 -21.92 -0.04 -3.94
N THR A 123 -22.26 0.37 -5.14
CA THR A 123 -23.64 0.62 -5.51
C THR A 123 -24.13 -0.59 -6.34
N MET A 124 -25.09 -1.32 -5.80
CA MET A 124 -25.79 -2.34 -6.55
C MET A 124 -27.25 -1.92 -6.61
N ASN A 125 -27.76 -1.74 -7.82
CA ASN A 125 -29.16 -1.35 -8.03
C ASN A 125 -29.57 -0.06 -7.34
N GLY A 126 -28.63 0.89 -7.21
CA GLY A 126 -28.90 2.17 -6.58
C GLY A 126 -28.78 2.19 -5.06
N GLU A 127 -28.37 1.08 -4.45
CA GLU A 127 -28.15 0.99 -3.01
C GLU A 127 -26.67 0.92 -2.71
N TYR A 128 -26.27 1.46 -1.54
CA TYR A 128 -24.91 1.40 -1.04
C TYR A 128 -24.76 0.18 -0.13
N ASP A 129 -23.77 -0.65 -0.42
CA ASP A 129 -23.43 -1.78 0.42
C ASP A 129 -22.06 -1.54 1.05
N TYR A 130 -21.96 -1.79 2.35
CA TYR A 130 -20.73 -1.60 3.11
C TYR A 130 -20.13 -2.95 3.48
N GLU A 131 -18.83 -3.06 3.33
CA GLU A 131 -18.12 -4.25 3.80
C GLU A 131 -18.09 -4.28 5.32
N THR A 132 -17.94 -5.48 5.89
CA THR A 132 -17.73 -5.64 7.32
C THR A 132 -16.29 -5.29 7.69
N TRP A 133 -16.05 -4.91 8.94
CA TRP A 133 -14.72 -4.65 9.43
C TRP A 133 -13.83 -5.90 9.37
N ASP A 134 -14.38 -7.09 9.52
CA ASP A 134 -13.61 -8.33 9.40
C ASP A 134 -13.02 -8.48 8.00
N ALA A 135 -13.78 -8.12 6.97
CA ALA A 135 -13.28 -8.13 5.59
C ALA A 135 -12.17 -7.10 5.39
N VAL A 136 -12.34 -5.90 5.97
CA VAL A 136 -11.33 -4.84 5.86
C VAL A 136 -10.03 -5.26 6.53
N LYS A 137 -10.10 -5.87 7.72
CA LYS A 137 -8.92 -6.29 8.49
C LYS A 137 -8.02 -7.26 7.72
N GLU A 138 -8.58 -8.08 6.84
CA GLU A 138 -7.80 -9.00 6.02
C GLU A 138 -6.84 -8.28 5.07
N ARG A 139 -7.15 -7.03 4.75
CA ARG A 139 -6.35 -6.22 3.82
C ARG A 139 -5.45 -5.22 4.52
N VAL A 140 -5.33 -5.30 5.84
CA VAL A 140 -4.48 -4.43 6.64
C VAL A 140 -3.35 -5.26 7.22
N LYS A 141 -2.11 -4.92 6.86
CA LYS A 141 -0.93 -5.65 7.31
C LYS A 141 0.06 -4.72 7.97
N GLU A 142 0.52 -5.09 9.17
CA GLU A 142 1.67 -4.43 9.79
C GLU A 142 2.88 -5.30 9.50
N VAL A 143 3.90 -4.72 8.88
CA VAL A 143 5.11 -5.47 8.51
C VAL A 143 6.37 -4.71 8.91
N TRP A 144 7.46 -5.46 9.09
CA TRP A 144 8.78 -4.88 9.31
C TRP A 144 9.39 -4.46 7.98
N TRP A 145 10.17 -3.38 7.98
CA TRP A 145 10.95 -2.91 6.84
C TRP A 145 12.41 -3.27 7.02
N PRO A 146 13.14 -3.59 5.94
CA PRO A 146 14.59 -3.66 6.03
C PRO A 146 15.16 -2.26 6.28
N ASP A 147 16.33 -2.19 6.94
CA ASP A 147 16.93 -0.92 7.34
C ASP A 147 17.68 -0.22 6.21
N THR A 148 18.11 -0.95 5.19
CA THR A 148 18.93 -0.40 4.12
C THR A 148 18.45 -0.81 2.74
N ILE A 149 18.80 0.03 1.76
CA ILE A 149 18.49 -0.19 0.36
C ILE A 149 19.40 -1.24 -0.26
N ASP A 150 20.61 -1.43 0.29
CA ASP A 150 21.60 -2.33 -0.26
C ASP A 150 21.11 -3.78 -0.37
N GLU A 151 20.18 -4.17 0.49
CA GLU A 151 19.57 -5.47 0.47
C GLU A 151 18.73 -5.73 -0.80
N LEU A 152 18.36 -4.68 -1.51
CA LEU A 152 17.59 -4.76 -2.73
C LEU A 152 18.44 -4.98 -3.98
N SER A 153 19.73 -4.81 -3.87
CA SER A 153 20.64 -4.90 -5.02
C SER A 153 21.13 -6.32 -5.30
N CYS A 154 20.70 -7.28 -4.53
CA CYS A 154 21.09 -8.68 -4.69
C CYS A 154 20.06 -9.47 -5.49
#